data_7c3c9f1627b88f9a35525ca6c268fa2b
#
_entry.id   7c3c9f1627b88f9a35525ca6c268fa2b
#
_cell.length_a   1.000
_cell.length_b   1.000
_cell.length_c   1.000
_cell.angle_alpha   90.00
_cell.angle_beta   90.00
_cell.angle_gamma   90.00
#
_symmetry.space_group_name_H-M   'P 1'
#
loop_
_entity.id
_entity.type
_entity.pdbx_description
1 polymer ?
#
loop_
_entity_poly.entity_id
_entity_poly.type
_entity_poly.pdbx_seq_one_letter_code
_entity_poly.pdbx_strand_id
1 'polypeptide(L)'
;MGKTYFTDYEPLILHEDLEEYIRQGEPEKTERSKAWQMAIGLQKVDGLDTSSYLNETAKMHIEGEITMAEAKQRIDSYYQSRTARLTDSQERTEEADKVSARIAELLGEQTFTLAPTELVRIHRHLFTGIYKHAGQIRDYNITKREWVLGGETVLYASASLIDDTLEYDIEQERKFSYENLSVEEAVDHIGKFISNVWQIHPFGEGNTRTTAVFLIKYLRQFGFEVNNQTFSYHSWFFRNALVRANYNDLRRGIVATIEPIRSFLRHLLFKEKTDLRNRTLHVDWKPETEFQSAKAEVSKCQIGTLDCTLEEMAVLQVINNKPNVTQKELAERTGKSERTIKRLTVSLTERGIIARKNGRRNGFWEVL
;
A
#
# COMPACT_ATOMS: atom_id res chain seq x y z
N MET A 1 -36.37 -3.73 -6.75
CA MET A 1 -35.24 -3.17 -7.47
C MET A 1 -34.56 -2.18 -6.54
N GLY A 2 -33.52 -2.63 -5.82
CA GLY A 2 -32.74 -1.78 -4.92
C GLY A 2 -31.85 -0.87 -5.75
N LYS A 3 -31.92 0.42 -5.54
CA LYS A 3 -30.98 1.39 -6.10
C LYS A 3 -29.62 1.12 -5.46
N THR A 4 -28.67 0.63 -6.24
CA THR A 4 -27.27 0.52 -5.83
C THR A 4 -26.70 1.95 -5.75
N TYR A 5 -26.57 2.49 -4.54
CA TYR A 5 -25.93 3.77 -4.34
C TYR A 5 -24.42 3.58 -4.49
N PHE A 6 -23.84 4.17 -5.51
CA PHE A 6 -22.39 4.30 -5.67
C PHE A 6 -21.92 5.44 -4.73
N THR A 7 -21.67 5.12 -3.49
CA THR A 7 -21.09 6.09 -2.56
C THR A 7 -19.59 6.07 -2.72
N ASP A 8 -19.01 7.19 -3.14
CA ASP A 8 -17.60 7.45 -2.90
C ASP A 8 -17.46 7.56 -1.37
N TYR A 9 -16.68 6.69 -0.79
CA TYR A 9 -16.46 6.67 0.66
C TYR A 9 -15.60 7.88 1.03
N GLU A 10 -16.19 8.86 1.71
CA GLU A 10 -15.41 9.93 2.30
C GLU A 10 -14.66 9.40 3.52
N PRO A 11 -13.35 9.64 3.63
CA PRO A 11 -12.58 9.22 4.79
C PRO A 11 -13.08 9.94 6.04
N LEU A 12 -13.24 9.18 7.12
CA LEU A 12 -13.58 9.72 8.42
C LEU A 12 -12.51 10.71 8.92
N ILE A 13 -12.94 11.76 9.59
CA ILE A 13 -12.21 12.89 10.20
C ILE A 13 -10.99 12.46 11.07
N LEU A 14 -10.86 11.18 11.41
CA LEU A 14 -9.82 10.59 12.26
C LEU A 14 -8.37 10.72 11.72
N HIS A 15 -8.19 11.04 10.45
CA HIS A 15 -6.86 11.18 9.85
C HIS A 15 -6.23 12.55 10.10
N GLU A 16 -7.02 13.60 10.33
CA GLU A 16 -6.52 14.96 10.52
C GLU A 16 -5.61 15.08 11.74
N ASP A 17 -5.96 14.42 12.83
CA ASP A 17 -5.19 14.43 14.07
C ASP A 17 -3.81 13.77 13.93
N LEU A 18 -3.70 12.71 13.14
CA LEU A 18 -2.43 12.03 12.89
C LEU A 18 -1.58 12.73 11.81
N GLU A 19 -2.21 13.50 10.92
CA GLU A 19 -1.51 14.33 9.92
C GLU A 19 -0.74 15.49 10.58
N GLU A 20 -1.17 15.96 11.75
CA GLU A 20 -0.49 17.01 12.49
C GLU A 20 0.96 16.62 12.81
N TYR A 21 1.22 15.37 13.20
CA TYR A 21 2.58 14.88 13.48
C TYR A 21 3.47 14.87 12.24
N ILE A 22 2.89 14.64 11.07
CA ILE A 22 3.64 14.71 9.80
C ILE A 22 3.99 16.15 9.47
N ARG A 23 3.08 17.11 9.74
CA ARG A 23 3.32 18.53 9.52
C ARG A 23 4.36 19.12 10.49
N GLN A 24 4.39 18.65 11.74
CA GLN A 24 5.38 19.09 12.73
C GLN A 24 6.81 18.67 12.39
N GLY A 25 7.00 17.61 11.59
CA GLY A 25 8.29 17.26 10.98
C GLY A 25 9.31 16.64 11.93
N GLU A 26 8.95 16.19 13.13
CA GLU A 26 9.82 15.38 13.99
C GLU A 26 9.99 13.97 13.38
N PRO A 27 11.21 13.54 12.98
CA PRO A 27 11.38 12.34 12.16
C PRO A 27 10.76 11.08 12.74
N GLU A 28 11.01 10.79 14.03
CA GLU A 28 10.48 9.57 14.67
C GLU A 28 8.96 9.59 14.80
N LYS A 29 8.38 10.71 15.22
CA LYS A 29 6.93 10.88 15.32
C LYS A 29 6.28 10.80 13.95
N THR A 30 6.91 11.39 12.94
CA THR A 30 6.45 11.34 11.55
C THR A 30 6.38 9.90 11.05
N GLU A 31 7.42 9.10 11.27
CA GLU A 31 7.44 7.69 10.82
C GLU A 31 6.41 6.82 11.56
N ARG A 32 6.27 6.99 12.88
CA ARG A 32 5.23 6.31 13.66
C ARG A 32 3.83 6.70 13.19
N SER A 33 3.60 8.00 12.97
CA SER A 33 2.31 8.50 12.48
C SER A 33 1.97 7.92 11.11
N LYS A 34 2.92 7.90 10.18
CA LYS A 34 2.74 7.28 8.86
C LYS A 34 2.36 5.80 8.97
N ALA A 35 3.04 5.05 9.83
CA ALA A 35 2.76 3.63 10.04
C ALA A 35 1.33 3.40 10.58
N TRP A 36 0.90 4.19 11.56
CA TRP A 36 -0.46 4.11 12.12
C TRP A 36 -1.54 4.52 11.13
N GLN A 37 -1.37 5.61 10.41
CA GLN A 37 -2.33 6.04 9.37
C GLN A 37 -2.55 4.95 8.32
N MET A 38 -1.47 4.36 7.83
CA MET A 38 -1.52 3.28 6.85
C MET A 38 -2.22 2.04 7.43
N ALA A 39 -1.89 1.67 8.67
CA ALA A 39 -2.45 0.53 9.36
C ALA A 39 -3.98 0.66 9.58
N ILE A 40 -4.43 1.84 10.01
CA ILE A 40 -5.84 2.17 10.20
C ILE A 40 -6.57 2.18 8.85
N GLY A 41 -6.00 2.83 7.85
CA GLY A 41 -6.60 2.92 6.52
C GLY A 41 -6.75 1.56 5.84
N LEU A 42 -5.82 0.63 6.06
CA LEU A 42 -5.89 -0.72 5.50
C LEU A 42 -7.07 -1.56 6.04
N GLN A 43 -7.69 -1.19 7.17
CA GLN A 43 -8.87 -1.90 7.66
C GLN A 43 -10.07 -1.72 6.71
N LYS A 44 -10.10 -0.63 5.96
CA LYS A 44 -11.17 -0.33 5.00
C LYS A 44 -11.24 -1.28 3.80
N VAL A 45 -10.17 -2.04 3.48
CA VAL A 45 -10.23 -3.07 2.42
C VAL A 45 -11.27 -4.16 2.73
N ASP A 46 -11.53 -4.39 4.02
CA ASP A 46 -12.52 -5.37 4.50
C ASP A 46 -13.75 -4.68 5.14
N GLY A 47 -13.90 -3.35 4.95
CA GLY A 47 -15.01 -2.57 5.47
C GLY A 47 -15.03 -2.49 7.00
N LEU A 48 -13.86 -2.48 7.64
CA LEU A 48 -13.71 -2.39 9.07
C LEU A 48 -13.44 -0.96 9.52
N ASP A 49 -13.94 -0.63 10.73
CA ASP A 49 -13.71 0.64 11.41
C ASP A 49 -12.98 0.42 12.73
N THR A 50 -12.01 1.28 12.99
CA THR A 50 -11.26 1.30 14.25
C THR A 50 -11.98 2.09 15.33
N SER A 51 -11.68 1.81 16.59
CA SER A 51 -12.25 2.53 17.73
C SER A 51 -11.51 3.86 18.02
N SER A 52 -12.17 4.75 18.77
CA SER A 52 -11.51 5.95 19.33
C SER A 52 -10.40 5.58 20.30
N TYR A 53 -10.54 4.45 21.02
CA TYR A 53 -9.51 3.96 21.94
C TYR A 53 -8.20 3.59 21.24
N LEU A 54 -8.28 2.99 20.04
CA LEU A 54 -7.11 2.75 19.21
C LEU A 54 -6.41 4.06 18.84
N ASN A 55 -7.18 5.08 18.45
CA ASN A 55 -6.61 6.37 18.04
C ASN A 55 -5.87 7.06 19.18
N GLU A 56 -6.43 7.03 20.41
CA GLU A 56 -5.75 7.54 21.61
C GLU A 56 -4.48 6.75 21.90
N THR A 57 -4.54 5.43 21.81
CA THR A 57 -3.37 4.54 22.01
C THR A 57 -2.28 4.80 20.96
N ALA A 58 -2.67 5.00 19.70
CA ALA A 58 -1.75 5.36 18.62
C ALA A 58 -1.06 6.70 18.90
N LYS A 59 -1.79 7.73 19.34
CA LYS A 59 -1.21 9.03 19.72
C LYS A 59 -0.17 8.89 20.84
N MET A 60 -0.46 8.15 21.89
CA MET A 60 0.51 7.90 22.97
C MET A 60 1.79 7.20 22.46
N HIS A 61 1.66 6.25 21.53
CA HIS A 61 2.84 5.61 20.93
C HIS A 61 3.62 6.58 20.02
N ILE A 62 2.93 7.41 19.23
CA ILE A 62 3.56 8.42 18.38
C ILE A 62 4.34 9.42 19.22
N GLU A 63 3.76 9.91 20.32
CA GLU A 63 4.41 10.81 21.27
C GLU A 63 5.59 10.17 22.04
N GLY A 64 5.69 8.85 22.02
CA GLY A 64 6.73 8.10 22.74
C GLY A 64 6.42 7.89 24.23
N GLU A 65 5.18 8.14 24.64
CA GLU A 65 4.72 7.89 26.01
C GLU A 65 4.65 6.39 26.31
N ILE A 66 4.37 5.58 25.29
CA ILE A 66 4.33 4.12 25.38
C ILE A 66 5.08 3.48 24.21
N THR A 67 5.60 2.28 24.44
CA THR A 67 6.19 1.42 23.41
C THR A 67 5.11 0.73 22.58
N MET A 68 5.47 0.18 21.42
CA MET A 68 4.55 -0.64 20.61
C MET A 68 4.04 -1.87 21.38
N ALA A 69 4.88 -2.47 22.21
CA ALA A 69 4.47 -3.61 23.05
C ALA A 69 3.38 -3.20 24.07
N GLU A 70 3.56 -2.04 24.73
CA GLU A 70 2.55 -1.49 25.64
C GLU A 70 1.27 -1.08 24.90
N ALA A 71 1.37 -0.51 23.69
CA ALA A 71 0.22 -0.19 22.88
C ALA A 71 -0.63 -1.44 22.56
N LYS A 72 0.01 -2.54 22.14
CA LYS A 72 -0.68 -3.82 21.90
C LYS A 72 -1.31 -4.38 23.18
N GLN A 73 -0.58 -4.35 24.29
CA GLN A 73 -1.08 -4.82 25.58
C GLN A 73 -2.29 -4.01 26.05
N ARG A 74 -2.29 -2.68 25.86
CA ARG A 74 -3.44 -1.82 26.19
C ARG A 74 -4.67 -2.19 25.37
N ILE A 75 -4.51 -2.40 24.06
CA ILE A 75 -5.61 -2.81 23.17
C ILE A 75 -6.17 -4.17 23.60
N ASP A 76 -5.30 -5.16 23.84
CA ASP A 76 -5.72 -6.48 24.29
C ASP A 76 -6.46 -6.42 25.65
N SER A 77 -5.94 -5.66 26.62
CA SER A 77 -6.56 -5.49 27.94
C SER A 77 -7.92 -4.78 27.86
N TYR A 78 -8.06 -3.79 26.95
CA TYR A 78 -9.32 -3.09 26.71
C TYR A 78 -10.43 -4.06 26.27
N TYR A 79 -10.14 -4.96 25.34
CA TYR A 79 -11.11 -5.94 24.86
C TYR A 79 -11.33 -7.11 25.86
N GLN A 80 -10.30 -7.54 26.58
CA GLN A 80 -10.43 -8.56 27.64
C GLN A 80 -11.28 -8.10 28.83
N SER A 81 -11.26 -6.81 29.17
CA SER A 81 -12.05 -6.26 30.28
C SER A 81 -13.56 -6.17 30.00
N ARG A 82 -13.97 -6.30 28.73
CA ARG A 82 -15.37 -6.27 28.32
C ARG A 82 -16.02 -7.62 28.54
N THR A 83 -16.78 -7.75 29.62
CA THR A 83 -17.48 -8.98 30.04
C THR A 83 -18.73 -9.31 29.27
N ALA A 84 -19.28 -8.39 28.47
CA ALA A 84 -20.46 -8.63 27.64
C ALA A 84 -20.06 -9.34 26.34
N ARG A 85 -20.84 -10.33 25.89
CA ARG A 85 -20.71 -10.90 24.54
C ARG A 85 -20.76 -9.75 23.52
N LEU A 86 -19.69 -9.64 22.74
CA LEU A 86 -19.60 -8.64 21.69
C LEU A 86 -20.67 -8.91 20.63
N THR A 87 -21.28 -7.85 20.12
CA THR A 87 -22.05 -7.93 18.89
C THR A 87 -21.10 -8.10 17.70
N ASP A 88 -21.57 -8.63 16.57
CA ASP A 88 -20.76 -8.77 15.35
C ASP A 88 -20.00 -7.48 14.98
N SER A 89 -20.62 -6.32 15.16
CA SER A 89 -19.99 -5.01 14.93
C SER A 89 -18.82 -4.75 15.88
N GLN A 90 -18.90 -5.18 17.14
CA GLN A 90 -17.84 -4.99 18.12
C GLN A 90 -16.68 -5.96 17.89
N GLU A 91 -16.95 -7.19 17.47
CA GLU A 91 -15.93 -8.16 17.06
C GLU A 91 -15.11 -7.64 15.87
N ARG A 92 -15.79 -7.04 14.90
CA ARG A 92 -15.14 -6.40 13.74
C ARG A 92 -14.27 -5.21 14.13
N THR A 93 -14.69 -4.40 15.10
CA THR A 93 -13.88 -3.28 15.61
C THR A 93 -12.67 -3.79 16.41
N GLU A 94 -12.83 -4.84 17.21
CA GLU A 94 -11.70 -5.49 17.90
C GLU A 94 -10.67 -6.03 16.91
N GLU A 95 -11.12 -6.69 15.85
CA GLU A 95 -10.25 -7.15 14.77
C GLU A 95 -9.49 -5.97 14.17
N ALA A 96 -10.20 -4.89 13.79
CA ALA A 96 -9.60 -3.72 13.18
C ALA A 96 -8.52 -3.08 14.07
N ASP A 97 -8.79 -2.93 15.36
CA ASP A 97 -7.86 -2.33 16.32
C ASP A 97 -6.60 -3.19 16.49
N LYS A 98 -6.76 -4.48 16.76
CA LYS A 98 -5.65 -5.39 16.96
C LYS A 98 -4.78 -5.53 15.72
N VAL A 99 -5.42 -5.66 14.55
CA VAL A 99 -4.69 -5.78 13.27
C VAL A 99 -3.99 -4.48 12.91
N SER A 100 -4.58 -3.31 13.20
CA SER A 100 -3.92 -2.02 12.97
C SER A 100 -2.62 -1.89 13.76
N ALA A 101 -2.62 -2.22 15.05
CA ALA A 101 -1.40 -2.17 15.86
C ALA A 101 -0.29 -3.09 15.31
N ARG A 102 -0.66 -4.29 14.84
CA ARG A 102 0.28 -5.26 14.26
C ARG A 102 0.79 -4.84 12.89
N ILE A 103 -0.04 -4.20 12.07
CA ILE A 103 0.42 -3.60 10.81
C ILE A 103 1.41 -2.48 11.09
N ALA A 104 1.11 -1.57 12.03
CA ALA A 104 2.01 -0.48 12.40
C ALA A 104 3.37 -1.01 12.90
N GLU A 105 3.38 -2.10 13.69
CA GLU A 105 4.59 -2.80 14.11
C GLU A 105 5.39 -3.35 12.92
N LEU A 106 4.75 -4.13 12.02
CA LEU A 106 5.42 -4.70 10.84
C LEU A 106 5.97 -3.63 9.89
N LEU A 107 5.28 -2.50 9.77
CA LEU A 107 5.75 -1.39 8.97
C LEU A 107 6.92 -0.62 9.60
N GLY A 108 7.12 -0.75 10.92
CA GLY A 108 8.33 -0.29 11.61
C GLY A 108 9.56 -1.18 11.39
N GLU A 109 9.36 -2.45 11.01
CA GLU A 109 10.45 -3.39 10.73
C GLU A 109 11.08 -3.14 9.36
N GLN A 110 12.42 -3.06 9.30
CA GLN A 110 13.16 -2.88 8.05
C GLN A 110 13.39 -4.20 7.29
N THR A 111 13.30 -5.34 7.97
CA THR A 111 13.58 -6.66 7.39
C THR A 111 12.46 -7.12 6.47
N PHE A 112 12.82 -7.61 5.29
CA PHE A 112 11.91 -8.23 4.34
C PHE A 112 12.67 -9.27 3.51
N THR A 113 12.02 -10.38 3.24
CA THR A 113 12.54 -11.42 2.33
C THR A 113 11.50 -11.71 1.26
N LEU A 114 11.86 -11.63 0.01
CA LEU A 114 10.97 -11.99 -1.10
C LEU A 114 10.83 -13.52 -1.15
N ALA A 115 9.90 -14.07 -0.37
CA ALA A 115 9.65 -15.49 -0.21
C ALA A 115 8.18 -15.78 0.12
N PRO A 116 7.62 -16.97 -0.25
CA PRO A 116 6.30 -17.40 0.19
C PRO A 116 6.14 -17.38 1.71
N THR A 117 7.19 -17.77 2.42
CA THR A 117 7.22 -17.78 3.89
C THR A 117 7.03 -16.39 4.50
N GLU A 118 7.45 -15.32 3.82
CA GLU A 118 7.23 -13.95 4.29
C GLU A 118 5.75 -13.58 4.23
N LEU A 119 5.04 -13.95 3.17
CA LEU A 119 3.59 -13.73 3.07
C LEU A 119 2.87 -14.48 4.21
N VAL A 120 3.25 -15.73 4.48
CA VAL A 120 2.73 -16.54 5.59
C VAL A 120 3.07 -15.91 6.94
N ARG A 121 4.29 -15.40 7.12
CA ARG A 121 4.74 -14.71 8.34
C ARG A 121 3.90 -13.46 8.60
N ILE A 122 3.71 -12.63 7.59
CA ILE A 122 2.88 -11.42 7.68
C ILE A 122 1.46 -11.81 8.09
N HIS A 123 0.81 -12.74 7.39
CA HIS A 123 -0.54 -13.17 7.73
C HIS A 123 -0.64 -13.72 9.16
N ARG A 124 0.30 -14.57 9.58
CA ARG A 124 0.34 -15.10 10.95
C ARG A 124 0.46 -13.97 11.97
N HIS A 125 1.36 -13.02 11.73
CA HIS A 125 1.57 -11.90 12.65
C HIS A 125 0.31 -11.03 12.78
N LEU A 126 -0.33 -10.73 11.66
CA LEU A 126 -1.53 -9.89 11.66
C LEU A 126 -2.71 -10.54 12.38
N PHE A 127 -2.92 -11.83 12.21
CA PHE A 127 -4.18 -12.48 12.54
C PHE A 127 -4.12 -13.52 13.69
N THR A 128 -2.95 -13.73 14.32
CA THR A 128 -2.84 -14.60 15.50
C THR A 128 -3.82 -14.16 16.60
N GLY A 129 -4.67 -15.09 17.07
CA GLY A 129 -5.70 -14.81 18.06
C GLY A 129 -6.94 -14.07 17.54
N ILE A 130 -6.97 -13.73 16.23
CA ILE A 130 -8.14 -13.25 15.51
C ILE A 130 -8.75 -14.40 14.73
N TYR A 131 -7.97 -15.01 13.83
CA TYR A 131 -8.40 -16.18 13.06
C TYR A 131 -7.73 -17.46 13.59
N LYS A 132 -8.50 -18.54 13.69
CA LYS A 132 -7.96 -19.84 14.10
C LYS A 132 -6.91 -20.38 13.11
N HIS A 133 -7.00 -19.98 11.85
CA HIS A 133 -6.12 -20.38 10.75
C HIS A 133 -5.04 -19.34 10.43
N ALA A 134 -4.69 -18.46 11.36
CA ALA A 134 -3.67 -17.43 11.13
C ALA A 134 -2.33 -18.05 10.71
N GLY A 135 -1.82 -17.65 9.52
CA GLY A 135 -0.59 -18.19 8.93
C GLY A 135 -0.71 -19.61 8.39
N GLN A 136 -1.93 -20.11 8.18
CA GLN A 136 -2.17 -21.41 7.55
C GLN A 136 -2.72 -21.21 6.14
N ILE A 137 -2.10 -21.85 5.17
CA ILE A 137 -2.61 -21.90 3.80
C ILE A 137 -3.89 -22.74 3.80
N ARG A 138 -4.92 -22.28 3.09
CA ARG A 138 -6.21 -22.97 3.00
C ARG A 138 -6.08 -24.27 2.21
N ASP A 139 -6.79 -25.29 2.63
CA ASP A 139 -6.90 -26.61 2.00
C ASP A 139 -8.24 -26.82 1.26
N TYR A 140 -9.01 -25.75 1.08
CA TYR A 140 -10.32 -25.75 0.41
C TYR A 140 -10.42 -24.62 -0.63
N ASN A 141 -11.25 -24.83 -1.66
CA ASN A 141 -11.51 -23.80 -2.68
C ASN A 141 -12.48 -22.74 -2.13
N ILE A 142 -12.28 -21.49 -2.54
CA ILE A 142 -13.06 -20.35 -2.10
C ILE A 142 -13.73 -19.63 -3.27
N THR A 143 -14.84 -18.98 -2.96
CA THR A 143 -15.56 -18.07 -3.85
C THR A 143 -15.97 -16.86 -3.02
N LYS A 144 -15.65 -15.65 -3.50
CA LYS A 144 -16.02 -14.40 -2.84
C LYS A 144 -16.79 -13.52 -3.80
N ARG A 145 -17.92 -12.96 -3.34
CA ARG A 145 -18.67 -11.98 -4.12
C ARG A 145 -17.99 -10.63 -4.05
N GLU A 146 -17.66 -10.07 -5.21
CA GLU A 146 -16.99 -8.78 -5.31
C GLU A 146 -17.97 -7.72 -5.81
N TRP A 147 -18.08 -6.63 -5.02
CA TRP A 147 -18.98 -5.52 -5.35
C TRP A 147 -18.67 -4.93 -6.74
N VAL A 148 -17.39 -4.72 -7.05
CA VAL A 148 -16.93 -4.13 -8.31
C VAL A 148 -17.30 -4.96 -9.53
N LEU A 149 -17.62 -6.25 -9.35
CA LEU A 149 -18.06 -7.19 -10.38
C LEU A 149 -19.57 -7.40 -10.42
N GLY A 150 -20.35 -6.58 -9.70
CA GLY A 150 -21.79 -6.77 -9.59
C GLY A 150 -22.20 -8.03 -8.79
N GLY A 151 -21.32 -8.52 -7.91
CA GLY A 151 -21.54 -9.72 -7.10
C GLY A 151 -20.93 -11.01 -7.69
N GLU A 152 -20.29 -10.93 -8.86
CA GLU A 152 -19.51 -12.03 -9.41
C GLU A 152 -18.18 -12.22 -8.64
N THR A 153 -17.42 -13.26 -8.97
CA THR A 153 -16.19 -13.66 -8.28
C THR A 153 -15.00 -13.69 -9.22
N VAL A 154 -13.81 -13.48 -8.67
CA VAL A 154 -12.55 -13.79 -9.33
C VAL A 154 -12.30 -15.30 -9.25
N LEU A 155 -11.65 -15.86 -10.24
CA LEU A 155 -11.14 -17.24 -10.19
C LEU A 155 -9.86 -17.26 -9.35
N TYR A 156 -9.97 -17.74 -8.11
CA TYR A 156 -8.83 -17.92 -7.20
C TYR A 156 -8.10 -19.23 -7.49
N ALA A 157 -6.86 -19.35 -7.03
CA ALA A 157 -6.09 -20.60 -7.19
C ALA A 157 -6.82 -21.78 -6.52
N SER A 158 -6.74 -22.96 -7.16
CA SER A 158 -7.17 -24.22 -6.53
C SER A 158 -6.35 -24.50 -5.28
N ALA A 159 -6.99 -24.96 -4.20
CA ALA A 159 -6.31 -25.23 -2.93
C ALA A 159 -5.09 -26.14 -3.09
N SER A 160 -5.16 -27.13 -3.95
CA SER A 160 -4.06 -28.07 -4.21
C SER A 160 -2.87 -27.47 -4.98
N LEU A 161 -2.99 -26.26 -5.51
CA LEU A 161 -1.96 -25.62 -6.32
C LEU A 161 -1.41 -24.33 -5.68
N ILE A 162 -1.88 -23.95 -4.48
CA ILE A 162 -1.50 -22.68 -3.85
C ILE A 162 0.00 -22.60 -3.62
N ASP A 163 0.59 -23.62 -3.00
CA ASP A 163 2.02 -23.65 -2.67
C ASP A 163 2.89 -23.57 -3.92
N ASP A 164 2.60 -24.40 -4.92
CA ASP A 164 3.35 -24.43 -6.19
C ASP A 164 3.23 -23.10 -6.95
N THR A 165 2.01 -22.53 -7.00
CA THR A 165 1.78 -21.27 -7.72
C THR A 165 2.47 -20.09 -7.01
N LEU A 166 2.41 -20.06 -5.69
CA LEU A 166 3.04 -19.00 -4.89
C LEU A 166 4.57 -19.07 -5.00
N GLU A 167 5.15 -20.28 -4.91
CA GLU A 167 6.60 -20.46 -5.09
C GLU A 167 7.02 -20.07 -6.50
N TYR A 168 6.26 -20.49 -7.52
CA TYR A 168 6.53 -20.15 -8.92
C TYR A 168 6.53 -18.62 -9.14
N ASP A 169 5.48 -17.92 -8.73
CA ASP A 169 5.36 -16.46 -8.97
C ASP A 169 6.46 -15.68 -8.25
N ILE A 170 6.78 -16.05 -7.00
CA ILE A 170 7.84 -15.39 -6.24
C ILE A 170 9.22 -15.71 -6.82
N GLU A 171 9.44 -16.92 -7.30
CA GLU A 171 10.72 -17.29 -7.92
C GLU A 171 10.92 -16.60 -9.28
N GLN A 172 9.85 -16.40 -10.07
CA GLN A 172 9.92 -15.57 -11.28
C GLN A 172 10.28 -14.13 -10.95
N GLU A 173 9.69 -13.57 -9.89
CA GLU A 173 9.98 -12.20 -9.43
C GLU A 173 11.42 -12.06 -8.93
N ARG A 174 11.96 -13.04 -8.20
CA ARG A 174 13.37 -13.04 -7.78
C ARG A 174 14.35 -13.02 -8.95
N LYS A 175 14.00 -13.68 -10.06
CA LYS A 175 14.82 -13.76 -11.27
C LYS A 175 14.65 -12.55 -12.18
N PHE A 176 13.61 -11.76 -11.95
CA PHE A 176 13.30 -10.61 -12.79
C PHE A 176 14.29 -9.48 -12.55
N SER A 177 14.78 -8.87 -13.64
CA SER A 177 15.66 -7.70 -13.56
C SER A 177 14.90 -6.43 -13.90
N TYR A 178 14.97 -5.47 -13.01
CA TYR A 178 14.45 -4.12 -13.21
C TYR A 178 15.47 -3.19 -13.89
N GLU A 179 16.65 -3.68 -14.22
CA GLU A 179 17.68 -2.91 -14.92
C GLU A 179 17.20 -2.52 -16.33
N ASN A 180 17.41 -1.26 -16.69
CA ASN A 180 17.05 -0.68 -17.98
C ASN A 180 15.55 -0.64 -18.31
N LEU A 181 14.66 -0.92 -17.35
CA LEU A 181 13.24 -0.69 -17.53
C LEU A 181 12.91 0.79 -17.30
N SER A 182 12.00 1.31 -18.11
CA SER A 182 11.31 2.56 -17.80
C SER A 182 10.48 2.41 -16.53
N VAL A 183 10.18 3.53 -15.88
CA VAL A 183 9.30 3.55 -14.70
C VAL A 183 7.94 2.91 -15.00
N GLU A 184 7.40 3.15 -16.20
CA GLU A 184 6.10 2.61 -16.61
C GLU A 184 6.13 1.10 -16.71
N GLU A 185 7.12 0.53 -17.39
CA GLU A 185 7.31 -0.92 -17.51
C GLU A 185 7.51 -1.58 -16.14
N ALA A 186 8.29 -0.95 -15.27
CA ALA A 186 8.53 -1.45 -13.93
C ALA A 186 7.29 -1.40 -13.04
N VAL A 187 6.50 -0.32 -13.11
CA VAL A 187 5.22 -0.21 -12.38
C VAL A 187 4.22 -1.23 -12.88
N ASP A 188 4.17 -1.46 -14.19
CA ASP A 188 3.30 -2.49 -14.78
C ASP A 188 3.69 -3.89 -14.33
N HIS A 189 4.99 -4.18 -14.30
CA HIS A 189 5.47 -5.46 -13.82
C HIS A 189 5.14 -5.68 -12.34
N ILE A 190 5.41 -4.70 -11.47
CA ILE A 190 5.06 -4.76 -10.05
C ILE A 190 3.55 -4.92 -9.87
N GLY A 191 2.75 -4.16 -10.62
CA GLY A 191 1.30 -4.25 -10.58
C GLY A 191 0.79 -5.64 -10.97
N LYS A 192 1.37 -6.25 -11.99
CA LYS A 192 1.04 -7.61 -12.44
C LYS A 192 1.47 -8.65 -11.39
N PHE A 193 2.70 -8.56 -10.89
CA PHE A 193 3.21 -9.45 -9.86
C PHE A 193 2.33 -9.45 -8.61
N ILE A 194 2.04 -8.28 -8.05
CA ILE A 194 1.23 -8.20 -6.83
C ILE A 194 -0.23 -8.64 -7.07
N SER A 195 -0.75 -8.42 -8.27
CA SER A 195 -2.07 -8.87 -8.69
C SER A 195 -2.15 -10.41 -8.74
N ASN A 196 -1.12 -11.07 -9.27
CA ASN A 196 -1.01 -12.53 -9.31
C ASN A 196 -0.94 -13.11 -7.88
N VAL A 197 -0.03 -12.58 -7.04
CA VAL A 197 0.07 -12.98 -5.62
C VAL A 197 -1.27 -12.85 -4.90
N TRP A 198 -2.00 -11.75 -5.12
CA TRP A 198 -3.32 -11.58 -4.54
C TRP A 198 -4.35 -12.58 -5.07
N GLN A 199 -4.33 -12.90 -6.38
CA GLN A 199 -5.25 -13.85 -7.01
C GLN A 199 -5.08 -15.27 -6.47
N ILE A 200 -3.87 -15.68 -6.10
CA ILE A 200 -3.62 -16.99 -5.45
C ILE A 200 -4.51 -17.12 -4.21
N HIS A 201 -4.69 -16.05 -3.46
CA HIS A 201 -5.58 -15.97 -2.29
C HIS A 201 -5.32 -17.11 -1.30
N PRO A 202 -4.11 -17.21 -0.75
CA PRO A 202 -3.66 -18.41 -0.04
C PRO A 202 -4.37 -18.64 1.30
N PHE A 203 -5.03 -17.63 1.87
CA PHE A 203 -5.65 -17.72 3.18
C PHE A 203 -7.18 -17.68 3.09
N GLY A 204 -7.88 -18.16 4.12
CA GLY A 204 -9.33 -18.09 4.19
C GLY A 204 -9.83 -16.64 4.24
N GLU A 205 -9.20 -15.81 5.07
CA GLU A 205 -9.49 -14.38 5.24
C GLU A 205 -8.20 -13.57 5.33
N GLY A 206 -8.28 -12.22 5.26
CA GLY A 206 -7.14 -11.32 5.46
C GLY A 206 -6.16 -11.20 4.29
N ASN A 207 -6.44 -11.80 3.13
CA ASN A 207 -5.53 -11.80 1.98
C ASN A 207 -5.16 -10.39 1.51
N THR A 208 -6.12 -9.48 1.37
CA THR A 208 -5.85 -8.13 0.85
C THR A 208 -4.96 -7.31 1.79
N ARG A 209 -5.20 -7.37 3.11
CA ARG A 209 -4.35 -6.69 4.11
C ARG A 209 -2.93 -7.27 4.11
N THR A 210 -2.81 -8.60 4.05
CA THR A 210 -1.51 -9.28 3.94
C THR A 210 -0.76 -8.87 2.67
N THR A 211 -1.42 -8.89 1.53
CA THR A 211 -0.84 -8.48 0.24
C THR A 211 -0.42 -7.01 0.24
N ALA A 212 -1.21 -6.12 0.87
CA ALA A 212 -0.85 -4.70 0.97
C ALA A 212 0.43 -4.50 1.82
N VAL A 213 0.52 -5.14 2.98
CA VAL A 213 1.74 -5.08 3.83
C VAL A 213 2.94 -5.66 3.09
N PHE A 214 2.77 -6.79 2.41
CA PHE A 214 3.81 -7.40 1.58
C PHE A 214 4.28 -6.45 0.48
N LEU A 215 3.36 -5.84 -0.28
CA LEU A 215 3.68 -4.85 -1.31
C LEU A 215 4.45 -3.65 -0.75
N ILE A 216 4.01 -3.09 0.38
CA ILE A 216 4.69 -1.95 1.00
C ILE A 216 6.14 -2.30 1.35
N LYS A 217 6.36 -3.45 1.99
CA LYS A 217 7.70 -3.92 2.35
C LYS A 217 8.54 -4.22 1.11
N TYR A 218 7.93 -4.79 0.07
CA TYR A 218 8.58 -5.05 -1.21
C TYR A 218 9.03 -3.76 -1.91
N LEU A 219 8.16 -2.75 -2.00
CA LEU A 219 8.51 -1.46 -2.61
C LEU A 219 9.64 -0.74 -1.87
N ARG A 220 9.73 -0.91 -0.56
CA ARG A 220 10.85 -0.37 0.24
C ARG A 220 12.22 -0.97 -0.14
N GLN A 221 12.26 -2.19 -0.70
CA GLN A 221 13.52 -2.78 -1.21
C GLN A 221 14.12 -2.00 -2.38
N PHE A 222 13.27 -1.30 -3.15
CA PHE A 222 13.72 -0.39 -4.21
C PHE A 222 14.16 0.98 -3.66
N GLY A 223 13.94 1.25 -2.38
CA GLY A 223 14.29 2.52 -1.72
C GLY A 223 13.17 3.55 -1.71
N PHE A 224 11.94 3.16 -2.04
CA PHE A 224 10.80 4.08 -1.98
C PHE A 224 10.35 4.35 -0.55
N GLU A 225 10.12 5.62 -0.26
CA GLU A 225 9.28 6.03 0.87
C GLU A 225 7.83 5.89 0.43
N VAL A 226 7.20 4.74 0.75
CA VAL A 226 5.83 4.46 0.34
C VAL A 226 4.88 5.47 0.98
N ASN A 227 4.08 6.15 0.14
CA ASN A 227 3.13 7.16 0.61
C ASN A 227 1.97 6.50 1.38
N ASN A 228 1.91 6.80 2.68
CA ASN A 228 0.87 6.26 3.58
C ASN A 228 -0.53 6.79 3.29
N GLN A 229 -0.66 8.02 2.78
CA GLN A 229 -1.96 8.64 2.49
C GLN A 229 -2.73 7.87 1.42
N THR A 230 -2.04 7.32 0.41
CA THR A 230 -2.69 6.53 -0.63
C THR A 230 -3.44 5.32 -0.06
N PHE A 231 -2.81 4.53 0.82
CA PHE A 231 -3.49 3.42 1.48
C PHE A 231 -4.53 3.88 2.49
N SER A 232 -4.30 5.00 3.18
CA SER A 232 -5.27 5.58 4.10
C SER A 232 -6.60 5.91 3.42
N TYR A 233 -6.54 6.57 2.26
CA TYR A 233 -7.74 7.09 1.58
C TYR A 233 -8.26 6.17 0.49
N HIS A 234 -7.41 5.31 -0.11
CA HIS A 234 -7.72 4.55 -1.30
C HIS A 234 -7.51 3.03 -1.14
N SER A 235 -7.54 2.50 0.09
CA SER A 235 -7.38 1.06 0.33
C SER A 235 -8.49 0.22 -0.32
N TRP A 236 -9.72 0.73 -0.35
CA TRP A 236 -10.85 0.11 -1.05
C TRP A 236 -10.65 0.12 -2.58
N PHE A 237 -10.07 1.19 -3.11
CA PHE A 237 -9.69 1.24 -4.53
C PHE A 237 -8.61 0.21 -4.85
N PHE A 238 -7.59 0.07 -3.99
CA PHE A 238 -6.54 -0.95 -4.15
C PHE A 238 -7.12 -2.36 -4.26
N ARG A 239 -8.04 -2.73 -3.35
CA ARG A 239 -8.74 -4.01 -3.42
C ARG A 239 -9.48 -4.18 -4.75
N ASN A 240 -10.30 -3.22 -5.13
CA ASN A 240 -11.09 -3.28 -6.36
C ASN A 240 -10.21 -3.29 -7.62
N ALA A 241 -9.07 -2.62 -7.60
CA ALA A 241 -8.08 -2.66 -8.68
C ALA A 241 -7.49 -4.07 -8.86
N LEU A 242 -7.15 -4.77 -7.76
CA LEU A 242 -6.71 -6.17 -7.79
C LEU A 242 -7.80 -7.09 -8.34
N VAL A 243 -9.05 -6.89 -7.95
CA VAL A 243 -10.21 -7.64 -8.50
C VAL A 243 -10.31 -7.41 -10.00
N ARG A 244 -10.25 -6.15 -10.48
CA ARG A 244 -10.35 -5.81 -11.91
C ARG A 244 -9.18 -6.34 -12.74
N ALA A 245 -8.01 -6.47 -12.16
CA ALA A 245 -6.85 -7.04 -12.82
C ALA A 245 -6.97 -8.57 -13.06
N ASN A 246 -7.88 -9.24 -12.36
CA ASN A 246 -8.02 -10.70 -12.36
C ASN A 246 -9.41 -11.21 -12.81
N TYR A 247 -10.24 -10.35 -13.44
CA TYR A 247 -11.58 -10.74 -13.85
C TYR A 247 -11.82 -10.57 -15.35
N ASN A 248 -12.27 -11.65 -15.97
CA ASN A 248 -12.71 -11.70 -17.37
C ASN A 248 -14.14 -12.24 -17.48
N ASP A 249 -14.97 -11.54 -18.23
CA ASP A 249 -16.27 -12.06 -18.73
C ASP A 249 -16.43 -11.66 -20.20
N LEU A 250 -15.92 -12.50 -21.07
CA LEU A 250 -15.92 -12.24 -22.51
C LEU A 250 -17.33 -12.17 -23.09
N ARG A 251 -18.34 -12.79 -22.44
CA ARG A 251 -19.74 -12.70 -22.89
C ARG A 251 -20.32 -11.31 -22.70
N ARG A 252 -19.86 -10.62 -21.65
CA ARG A 252 -20.25 -9.23 -21.36
C ARG A 252 -19.24 -8.22 -21.94
N GLY A 253 -18.19 -8.69 -22.65
CA GLY A 253 -17.12 -7.84 -23.14
C GLY A 253 -16.22 -7.26 -22.04
N ILE A 254 -16.19 -7.89 -20.87
CA ILE A 254 -15.35 -7.45 -19.75
C ILE A 254 -14.02 -8.20 -19.82
N VAL A 255 -12.92 -7.42 -19.86
CA VAL A 255 -11.56 -7.93 -19.90
C VAL A 255 -10.81 -7.48 -18.65
N ALA A 256 -9.96 -8.36 -18.12
CA ALA A 256 -9.05 -8.02 -17.06
C ALA A 256 -8.15 -6.85 -17.44
N THR A 257 -7.94 -5.92 -16.54
CA THR A 257 -7.15 -4.71 -16.81
C THR A 257 -6.27 -4.35 -15.63
N ILE A 258 -4.98 -4.10 -15.93
CA ILE A 258 -4.01 -3.67 -14.93
C ILE A 258 -4.03 -2.14 -14.69
N GLU A 259 -4.73 -1.39 -15.53
CA GLU A 259 -4.75 0.07 -15.49
C GLU A 259 -5.11 0.67 -14.12
N PRO A 260 -6.10 0.13 -13.39
CA PRO A 260 -6.39 0.64 -12.05
C PRO A 260 -5.25 0.44 -11.04
N ILE A 261 -4.60 -0.72 -11.07
CA ILE A 261 -3.47 -0.97 -10.15
C ILE A 261 -2.24 -0.15 -10.55
N ARG A 262 -2.01 0.08 -11.85
CA ARG A 262 -1.01 1.02 -12.36
C ARG A 262 -1.26 2.42 -11.82
N SER A 263 -2.48 2.93 -11.96
CA SER A 263 -2.89 4.26 -11.46
C SER A 263 -2.70 4.38 -9.94
N PHE A 264 -3.04 3.33 -9.19
CA PHE A 264 -2.82 3.29 -7.75
C PHE A 264 -1.33 3.34 -7.40
N LEU A 265 -0.49 2.53 -8.07
CA LEU A 265 0.96 2.51 -7.84
C LEU A 265 1.63 3.84 -8.21
N ARG A 266 1.22 4.46 -9.31
CA ARG A 266 1.74 5.78 -9.70
C ARG A 266 1.38 6.85 -8.67
N HIS A 267 0.14 6.83 -8.15
CA HIS A 267 -0.25 7.72 -7.06
C HIS A 267 0.53 7.42 -5.77
N LEU A 268 0.70 6.14 -5.42
CA LEU A 268 1.42 5.69 -4.24
C LEU A 268 2.89 6.12 -4.24
N LEU A 269 3.57 5.90 -5.36
CA LEU A 269 5.01 6.10 -5.48
C LEU A 269 5.40 7.53 -5.87
N PHE A 270 4.61 8.17 -6.73
CA PHE A 270 5.00 9.45 -7.35
C PHE A 270 4.06 10.60 -7.01
N LYS A 271 3.02 10.37 -6.19
CA LYS A 271 1.99 11.36 -5.83
C LYS A 271 1.28 11.96 -7.04
N GLU A 272 1.20 11.20 -8.12
CA GLU A 272 0.49 11.65 -9.33
C GLU A 272 -0.99 11.82 -9.05
N LYS A 273 -1.57 12.90 -9.58
CA LYS A 273 -3.02 13.14 -9.49
C LYS A 273 -3.76 12.21 -10.44
N THR A 274 -4.17 11.07 -9.93
CA THR A 274 -4.97 10.08 -10.66
C THR A 274 -6.37 10.00 -10.06
N ASP A 275 -7.35 9.65 -10.89
CA ASP A 275 -8.72 9.41 -10.41
C ASP A 275 -8.80 8.01 -9.79
N LEU A 276 -8.86 7.95 -8.47
CA LEU A 276 -8.96 6.70 -7.69
C LEU A 276 -10.38 6.46 -7.16
N ARG A 277 -11.41 6.83 -7.93
CA ARG A 277 -12.80 6.61 -7.56
C ARG A 277 -13.24 5.17 -7.80
N ASN A 278 -13.76 4.51 -6.78
CA ASN A 278 -14.21 3.12 -6.86
C ASN A 278 -15.32 2.87 -7.88
N ARG A 279 -16.23 3.83 -8.04
CA ARG A 279 -17.35 3.70 -8.99
C ARG A 279 -16.90 3.48 -10.44
N THR A 280 -15.76 4.05 -10.84
CA THR A 280 -15.23 3.91 -12.21
C THR A 280 -14.70 2.51 -12.49
N LEU A 281 -14.42 1.72 -11.46
CA LEU A 281 -13.97 0.33 -11.56
C LEU A 281 -15.10 -0.68 -11.71
N HIS A 282 -16.34 -0.28 -11.33
CA HIS A 282 -17.49 -1.19 -11.37
C HIS A 282 -17.80 -1.61 -12.79
N VAL A 283 -18.02 -2.91 -13.03
CA VAL A 283 -18.21 -3.47 -14.38
C VAL A 283 -19.42 -2.92 -15.12
N ASP A 284 -20.43 -2.42 -14.40
CA ASP A 284 -21.63 -1.82 -14.98
C ASP A 284 -21.56 -0.29 -15.06
N TRP A 285 -20.44 0.30 -14.63
CA TRP A 285 -20.29 1.75 -14.70
C TRP A 285 -20.15 2.20 -16.16
N LYS A 286 -20.93 3.22 -16.51
CA LYS A 286 -20.85 3.89 -17.82
C LYS A 286 -20.59 5.37 -17.58
N PRO A 287 -19.64 5.99 -18.31
CA PRO A 287 -19.53 7.43 -18.29
C PRO A 287 -20.86 8.06 -18.67
N GLU A 288 -21.34 9.00 -17.88
CA GLU A 288 -22.50 9.79 -18.26
C GLU A 288 -22.16 10.53 -19.54
N THR A 289 -22.93 10.28 -20.60
CA THR A 289 -22.84 11.01 -21.86
C THR A 289 -23.41 12.41 -21.61
N GLU A 290 -22.56 13.30 -21.16
CA GLU A 290 -22.67 14.75 -21.17
C GLU A 290 -21.91 15.34 -19.97
N PHE A 291 -20.63 15.45 -20.15
CA PHE A 291 -19.86 16.63 -19.75
C PHE A 291 -18.54 16.53 -20.49
N GLN A 292 -18.53 17.09 -21.71
CA GLN A 292 -17.31 17.66 -22.28
C GLN A 292 -16.94 18.82 -21.35
N SER A 293 -16.31 18.51 -20.27
CA SER A 293 -15.72 19.53 -19.43
C SER A 293 -14.33 19.12 -19.08
N ALA A 294 -13.47 19.97 -19.46
CA ALA A 294 -12.09 20.05 -19.08
C ALA A 294 -11.31 18.76 -19.38
N LYS A 295 -10.62 18.75 -20.50
CA LYS A 295 -9.27 18.20 -20.51
C LYS A 295 -8.72 18.51 -19.15
N ALA A 296 -8.64 17.49 -18.27
CA ALA A 296 -7.84 17.60 -17.09
C ALA A 296 -6.51 18.12 -17.61
N GLU A 297 -6.18 19.36 -17.30
CA GLU A 297 -4.81 19.80 -17.42
C GLU A 297 -4.07 18.78 -16.57
N VAL A 298 -3.39 17.89 -17.25
CA VAL A 298 -2.39 17.02 -16.66
C VAL A 298 -1.41 18.02 -16.07
N SER A 299 -1.64 18.34 -14.80
CA SER A 299 -0.66 19.06 -14.00
C SER A 299 0.57 18.19 -14.16
N LYS A 300 1.51 18.62 -14.97
CA LYS A 300 2.78 17.96 -15.21
C LYS A 300 3.45 17.85 -13.83
N CYS A 301 3.22 16.76 -13.15
CA CYS A 301 4.16 16.31 -12.15
C CYS A 301 5.37 15.88 -12.97
N GLN A 302 6.34 16.75 -13.06
CA GLN A 302 7.49 16.63 -13.98
C GLN A 302 8.29 15.35 -13.76
N ILE A 303 8.11 14.68 -12.61
CA ILE A 303 8.84 13.47 -12.23
C ILE A 303 8.37 12.22 -13.01
N GLY A 304 7.10 12.08 -13.31
CA GLY A 304 6.55 10.86 -13.97
C GLY A 304 6.80 10.75 -15.47
N THR A 305 7.37 11.79 -16.11
CA THR A 305 7.70 11.82 -17.54
C THR A 305 9.21 11.70 -17.82
N LEU A 306 10.02 11.56 -16.77
CA LEU A 306 11.47 11.42 -16.88
C LEU A 306 11.83 10.00 -17.31
N ASP A 307 12.79 9.88 -18.20
CA ASP A 307 13.42 8.60 -18.56
C ASP A 307 14.36 8.17 -17.43
N CYS A 308 13.76 7.64 -16.34
CA CYS A 308 14.45 7.25 -15.12
C CYS A 308 14.16 5.79 -14.78
N THR A 309 15.11 5.14 -14.14
CA THR A 309 14.91 3.81 -13.52
C THR A 309 14.18 3.94 -12.18
N LEU A 310 13.64 2.83 -11.66
CA LEU A 310 12.99 2.81 -10.34
C LEU A 310 13.92 3.32 -9.22
N GLU A 311 15.19 2.93 -9.25
CA GLU A 311 16.17 3.38 -8.25
C GLU A 311 16.43 4.88 -8.31
N GLU A 312 16.50 5.44 -9.52
CA GLU A 312 16.62 6.87 -9.73
C GLU A 312 15.39 7.62 -9.25
N MET A 313 14.20 7.07 -9.51
CA MET A 313 12.94 7.63 -9.02
C MET A 313 12.85 7.64 -7.49
N ALA A 314 13.33 6.59 -6.82
CA ALA A 314 13.39 6.57 -5.35
C ALA A 314 14.32 7.68 -4.82
N VAL A 315 15.46 7.91 -5.44
CA VAL A 315 16.37 9.02 -5.10
C VAL A 315 15.70 10.37 -5.35
N LEU A 316 15.04 10.55 -6.49
CA LEU A 316 14.30 11.78 -6.81
C LEU A 316 13.17 12.05 -5.83
N GLN A 317 12.46 11.02 -5.38
CA GLN A 317 11.40 11.14 -4.37
C GLN A 317 11.96 11.70 -3.05
N VAL A 318 13.11 11.19 -2.57
CA VAL A 318 13.74 11.69 -1.35
C VAL A 318 14.24 13.12 -1.53
N ILE A 319 14.87 13.44 -2.66
CA ILE A 319 15.34 14.80 -3.00
C ILE A 319 14.17 15.78 -3.01
N ASN A 320 13.06 15.42 -3.63
CA ASN A 320 11.88 16.30 -3.74
C ASN A 320 11.23 16.56 -2.37
N ASN A 321 11.24 15.55 -1.49
CA ASN A 321 10.73 15.69 -0.12
C ASN A 321 11.68 16.50 0.79
N LYS A 322 13.00 16.42 0.55
CA LYS A 322 14.05 17.10 1.35
C LYS A 322 15.19 17.56 0.43
N PRO A 323 15.10 18.75 -0.18
CA PRO A 323 16.11 19.22 -1.13
C PRO A 323 17.55 19.33 -0.56
N ASN A 324 17.70 19.58 0.74
CA ASN A 324 19.04 19.69 1.39
C ASN A 324 19.62 18.35 1.82
N VAL A 325 19.02 17.24 1.41
CA VAL A 325 19.49 15.89 1.76
C VAL A 325 20.94 15.68 1.30
N THR A 326 21.74 15.06 2.17
CA THR A 326 23.13 14.67 1.84
C THR A 326 23.14 13.31 1.14
N GLN A 327 24.26 12.97 0.47
CA GLN A 327 24.40 11.62 -0.13
C GLN A 327 24.35 10.50 0.92
N LYS A 328 24.85 10.76 2.13
CA LYS A 328 24.75 9.82 3.24
C LYS A 328 23.32 9.61 3.68
N GLU A 329 22.55 10.69 3.88
CA GLU A 329 21.11 10.60 4.20
C GLU A 329 20.31 9.96 3.06
N LEU A 330 20.66 10.20 1.79
CA LEU A 330 20.06 9.49 0.65
C LEU A 330 20.30 7.98 0.75
N ALA A 331 21.54 7.57 1.10
CA ALA A 331 21.88 6.17 1.29
C ALA A 331 21.06 5.53 2.43
N GLU A 332 20.98 6.19 3.56
CA GLU A 332 20.20 5.74 4.72
C GLU A 332 18.71 5.62 4.41
N ARG A 333 18.10 6.63 3.76
CA ARG A 333 16.66 6.64 3.44
C ARG A 333 16.26 5.64 2.37
N THR A 334 17.12 5.44 1.37
CA THR A 334 16.84 4.50 0.27
C THR A 334 17.33 3.07 0.55
N GLY A 335 18.04 2.85 1.68
CA GLY A 335 18.63 1.55 2.01
C GLY A 335 19.77 1.13 1.07
N LYS A 336 20.32 2.07 0.27
CA LYS A 336 21.37 1.80 -0.71
C LYS A 336 22.76 2.22 -0.20
N SER A 337 23.81 1.66 -0.79
CA SER A 337 25.16 2.08 -0.45
C SER A 337 25.44 3.52 -0.92
N GLU A 338 26.31 4.25 -0.21
CA GLU A 338 26.74 5.59 -0.64
C GLU A 338 27.38 5.56 -2.05
N ARG A 339 28.06 4.47 -2.42
CA ARG A 339 28.62 4.28 -3.76
C ARG A 339 27.50 4.24 -4.82
N THR A 340 26.41 3.53 -4.56
CA THR A 340 25.24 3.47 -5.44
C THR A 340 24.60 4.84 -5.57
N ILE A 341 24.37 5.53 -4.45
CA ILE A 341 23.79 6.89 -4.44
C ILE A 341 24.67 7.86 -5.23
N LYS A 342 25.99 7.81 -5.07
CA LYS A 342 26.90 8.65 -5.84
C LYS A 342 26.77 8.39 -7.34
N ARG A 343 26.71 7.12 -7.76
CA ARG A 343 26.52 6.76 -9.17
C ARG A 343 25.20 7.31 -9.71
N LEU A 344 24.09 7.11 -8.97
CA LEU A 344 22.77 7.57 -9.38
C LEU A 344 22.68 9.11 -9.45
N THR A 345 23.21 9.82 -8.46
CA THR A 345 23.20 11.28 -8.45
C THR A 345 24.08 11.88 -9.55
N VAL A 346 25.20 11.24 -9.90
CA VAL A 346 26.03 11.65 -11.05
C VAL A 346 25.27 11.44 -12.35
N SER A 347 24.69 10.26 -12.59
CA SER A 347 23.87 9.96 -13.76
C SER A 347 22.72 10.95 -13.95
N LEU A 348 21.96 11.22 -12.89
CA LEU A 348 20.86 12.18 -12.92
C LEU A 348 21.34 13.61 -13.20
N THR A 349 22.51 14.00 -12.71
CA THR A 349 23.09 15.34 -12.96
C THR A 349 23.59 15.46 -14.39
N GLU A 350 24.27 14.45 -14.93
CA GLU A 350 24.77 14.43 -16.31
C GLU A 350 23.63 14.49 -17.34
N ARG A 351 22.51 13.89 -17.03
CA ARG A 351 21.27 13.95 -17.85
C ARG A 351 20.45 15.22 -17.63
N GLY A 352 20.89 16.13 -16.75
CA GLY A 352 20.21 17.39 -16.50
C GLY A 352 18.87 17.24 -15.76
N ILE A 353 18.67 16.13 -15.03
CA ILE A 353 17.45 15.87 -14.26
C ILE A 353 17.51 16.53 -12.89
N ILE A 354 18.68 16.57 -12.29
CA ILE A 354 18.94 17.27 -11.02
C ILE A 354 20.14 18.20 -11.13
N ALA A 355 20.15 19.24 -10.33
CA ALA A 355 21.30 20.12 -10.16
C ALA A 355 21.56 20.40 -8.69
N ARG A 356 22.85 20.52 -8.32
CA ARG A 356 23.21 20.99 -6.97
C ARG A 356 23.46 22.48 -6.98
N LYS A 357 22.70 23.23 -6.21
CA LYS A 357 22.77 24.69 -6.05
C LYS A 357 23.49 25.06 -4.74
N ASN A 358 24.07 26.26 -4.67
CA ASN A 358 24.68 26.88 -3.49
C ASN A 358 25.90 26.13 -2.87
N GLY A 359 26.63 25.32 -3.66
CA GLY A 359 27.92 24.75 -3.26
C GLY A 359 27.83 23.61 -2.23
N ARG A 360 29.00 23.28 -1.59
CA ARG A 360 29.12 22.07 -0.76
C ARG A 360 28.57 22.20 0.66
N ARG A 361 28.58 23.37 1.30
CA ARG A 361 28.20 23.54 2.72
C ARG A 361 26.72 23.81 2.93
N ASN A 362 26.09 24.64 2.09
CA ASN A 362 24.68 25.01 2.16
C ASN A 362 23.91 24.66 0.89
N GLY A 363 24.41 23.65 0.16
CA GLY A 363 23.84 23.27 -1.11
C GLY A 363 22.61 22.41 -0.97
N PHE A 364 21.67 22.61 -1.89
CA PHE A 364 20.48 21.79 -2.03
C PHE A 364 20.41 21.22 -3.45
N TRP A 365 19.64 20.17 -3.60
CA TRP A 365 19.31 19.58 -4.89
C TRP A 365 18.06 20.25 -5.46
N GLU A 366 18.08 20.54 -6.72
CA GLU A 366 16.95 21.02 -7.50
C GLU A 366 16.63 19.98 -8.57
N VAL A 367 15.36 19.58 -8.69
CA VAL A 367 14.86 18.78 -9.81
C VAL A 367 14.50 19.77 -10.92
N LEU A 368 15.08 19.59 -12.11
CA LEU A 368 15.04 20.54 -13.23
C LEU A 368 13.84 20.27 -14.16
#